data_89083fda010f0f09bfefb9face8adaa1
#
_entry.id   89083fda010f0f09bfefb9face8adaa1
#
_cell.length_a   1.000
_cell.length_b   1.000
_cell.length_c   1.000
_cell.angle_alpha   90.00
_cell.angle_beta   90.00
_cell.angle_gamma   90.00
#
_symmetry.space_group_name_H-M   'P 1'
#
loop_
_entity.id
_entity.type
_entity.pdbx_description
1 polymer ?
#
loop_
_entity_poly.entity_id
_entity_poly.type
_entity_poly.pdbx_seq_one_letter_code
_entity_poly.pdbx_strand_id
1 'polypeptide(L)'
;FGVAYIDLDRFKPVNDIYGHETGDQVLRVVAARLKNVVRQHDTVARIGGDEFVVLFEGVDSPQRVQELTHDLGEALAQPIRLTAGIFEIGASTGVAFFPDDGESVDQLLLVADKLMYAAKQLKKREPQSVGAATMSR
;
A
#
# COMPACT_ATOMS: atom_id res chain seq x y z
N PHE A 1 -4.94 -13.37 13.14
CA PHE A 1 -4.06 -12.39 12.52
C PHE A 1 -4.57 -11.98 11.15
N GLY A 2 -4.04 -10.89 10.61
CA GLY A 2 -4.43 -10.41 9.29
C GLY A 2 -3.24 -10.01 8.44
N VAL A 3 -3.45 -9.92 7.14
CA VAL A 3 -2.43 -9.50 6.17
C VAL A 3 -3.01 -8.42 5.30
N ALA A 4 -2.21 -7.42 4.99
CA ALA A 4 -2.53 -6.44 3.97
C ALA A 4 -1.48 -6.52 2.88
N TYR A 5 -1.92 -6.65 1.64
CA TYR A 5 -1.05 -6.63 0.46
C TYR A 5 -1.22 -5.27 -0.20
N ILE A 6 -0.13 -4.56 -0.37
CA ILE A 6 -0.15 -3.16 -0.78
C ILE A 6 0.70 -2.99 -2.04
N ASP A 7 0.12 -2.35 -3.06
CA ASP A 7 0.82 -1.99 -4.28
C ASP A 7 0.69 -0.49 -4.46
N LEU A 8 1.81 0.19 -4.65
CA LEU A 8 1.81 1.64 -4.80
C LEU A 8 1.26 2.04 -6.15
N ASP A 9 0.35 3.01 -6.14
CA ASP A 9 -0.19 3.57 -7.37
C ASP A 9 0.75 4.67 -7.87
N ARG A 10 0.94 4.76 -9.18
CA ARG A 10 1.70 5.83 -9.81
C ARG A 10 3.18 5.87 -9.41
N PHE A 11 3.72 4.76 -8.94
CA PHE A 11 5.13 4.72 -8.57
C PHE A 11 6.04 4.61 -9.80
N LYS A 12 5.65 3.79 -10.78
CA LYS A 12 6.48 3.58 -11.96
C LYS A 12 6.85 4.88 -12.67
N PRO A 13 5.91 5.84 -12.87
CA PRO A 13 6.29 7.12 -13.48
C PRO A 13 7.34 7.88 -12.70
N VAL A 14 7.40 7.73 -11.38
CA VAL A 14 8.45 8.39 -10.59
C VAL A 14 9.83 7.89 -11.02
N ASN A 15 10.00 6.57 -11.12
CA ASN A 15 11.25 6.00 -11.59
C ASN A 15 11.55 6.44 -13.02
N ASP A 16 10.56 6.38 -13.89
CA ASP A 16 10.75 6.63 -15.31
C ASP A 16 11.14 8.09 -15.60
N ILE A 17 10.57 9.02 -14.84
CA ILE A 17 10.78 10.45 -15.07
C ILE A 17 11.92 11.00 -14.22
N TYR A 18 12.01 10.58 -12.97
CA TYR A 18 12.94 11.17 -12.01
C TYR A 18 14.12 10.28 -11.66
N GLY A 19 14.14 9.03 -12.16
CA GLY A 19 15.23 8.10 -11.94
C GLY A 19 15.04 7.22 -10.71
N HIS A 20 15.84 6.15 -10.66
CA HIS A 20 15.74 5.15 -9.60
C HIS A 20 16.13 5.71 -8.23
N GLU A 21 17.01 6.69 -8.18
CA GLU A 21 17.42 7.28 -6.91
C GLU A 21 16.23 7.97 -6.24
N THR A 22 15.47 8.74 -7.01
CA THR A 22 14.26 9.39 -6.49
C THR A 22 13.22 8.34 -6.12
N GLY A 23 13.05 7.31 -6.94
CA GLY A 23 12.15 6.20 -6.61
C GLY A 23 12.52 5.53 -5.30
N ASP A 24 13.81 5.30 -5.07
CA ASP A 24 14.28 4.72 -3.81
C ASP A 24 13.95 5.62 -2.61
N GLN A 25 14.07 6.93 -2.77
CA GLN A 25 13.72 7.86 -1.73
C GLN A 25 12.22 7.78 -1.41
N VAL A 26 11.38 7.69 -2.44
CA VAL A 26 9.94 7.50 -2.25
C VAL A 26 9.66 6.23 -1.48
N LEU A 27 10.31 5.12 -1.86
CA LEU A 27 10.11 3.84 -1.19
C LEU A 27 10.52 3.90 0.28
N ARG A 28 11.59 4.62 0.61
CA ARG A 28 12.00 4.79 2.00
C ARG A 28 10.96 5.54 2.81
N VAL A 29 10.38 6.57 2.23
CA VAL A 29 9.31 7.33 2.90
C VAL A 29 8.11 6.44 3.13
N VAL A 30 7.71 5.67 2.11
CA VAL A 30 6.58 4.74 2.22
C VAL A 30 6.85 3.74 3.35
N ALA A 31 8.02 3.12 3.36
CA ALA A 31 8.35 2.14 4.41
C ALA A 31 8.29 2.76 5.79
N ALA A 32 8.80 3.97 5.95
CA ALA A 32 8.78 4.67 7.24
C ALA A 32 7.35 4.97 7.67
N ARG A 33 6.50 5.41 6.75
CA ARG A 33 5.10 5.70 7.05
C ARG A 33 4.35 4.45 7.47
N LEU A 34 4.57 3.33 6.77
CA LEU A 34 3.94 2.08 7.15
C LEU A 34 4.35 1.67 8.56
N LYS A 35 5.64 1.77 8.87
CA LYS A 35 6.14 1.41 10.21
C LYS A 35 5.59 2.30 11.29
N ASN A 36 5.32 3.56 10.99
CA ASN A 36 4.78 4.49 11.99
C ASN A 36 3.32 4.19 12.32
N VAL A 37 2.58 3.61 11.40
CA VAL A 37 1.16 3.30 11.63
C VAL A 37 0.98 1.98 12.34
N VAL A 38 1.79 0.97 11.99
CA VAL A 38 1.64 -0.37 12.57
C VAL A 38 2.18 -0.41 13.99
N ARG A 39 1.75 -1.43 14.73
CA ARG A 39 2.21 -1.64 16.10
C ARG A 39 3.57 -2.30 16.11
N GLN A 40 4.23 -2.26 17.27
CA GLN A 40 5.60 -2.74 17.40
C GLN A 40 5.78 -4.19 16.97
N HIS A 41 4.81 -5.04 17.24
CA HIS A 41 4.91 -6.46 16.91
C HIS A 41 4.33 -6.82 15.55
N ASP A 42 3.83 -5.83 14.82
CA ASP A 42 3.41 -6.07 13.43
C ASP A 42 4.63 -6.04 12.52
N THR A 43 4.52 -6.70 11.38
CA THR A 43 5.63 -6.82 10.44
C THR A 43 5.30 -6.09 9.15
N VAL A 44 6.25 -5.29 8.67
CA VAL A 44 6.19 -4.65 7.36
C VAL A 44 7.31 -5.23 6.51
N ALA A 45 6.98 -5.69 5.32
CA ALA A 45 7.97 -6.24 4.40
C ALA A 45 7.75 -5.67 3.00
N ARG A 46 8.83 -5.34 2.32
CA ARG A 46 8.79 -5.00 0.91
C ARG A 46 9.09 -6.26 0.14
N ILE A 47 8.18 -6.68 -0.75
CA ILE A 47 8.31 -7.97 -1.43
C ILE A 47 8.58 -7.83 -2.92
N GLY A 48 8.45 -6.67 -3.47
CA GLY A 48 8.72 -6.41 -4.88
C GLY A 48 9.07 -4.95 -5.06
N GLY A 49 9.16 -4.49 -6.29
CA GLY A 49 9.56 -3.12 -6.60
C GLY A 49 8.75 -2.09 -5.81
N ASP A 50 7.43 -2.14 -5.98
CA ASP A 50 6.53 -1.20 -5.35
C ASP A 50 5.44 -1.92 -4.54
N GLU A 51 5.73 -3.12 -4.05
CA GLU A 51 4.79 -3.95 -3.31
C GLU A 51 5.26 -4.17 -1.88
N PHE A 52 4.32 -4.04 -0.94
CA PHE A 52 4.57 -4.24 0.48
C PHE A 52 3.52 -5.18 1.05
N VAL A 53 3.90 -5.89 2.10
CA VAL A 53 2.99 -6.72 2.88
C VAL A 53 3.10 -6.29 4.33
N VAL A 54 1.96 -6.19 5.00
CA VAL A 54 1.91 -5.95 6.44
C VAL A 54 1.22 -7.14 7.08
N LEU A 55 1.86 -7.68 8.12
CA LEU A 55 1.29 -8.76 8.92
C LEU A 55 0.87 -8.16 10.26
N PHE A 56 -0.42 -8.24 10.55
CA PHE A 56 -0.99 -7.76 11.81
C PHE A 56 -1.16 -8.92 12.76
N GLU A 57 -0.28 -9.02 13.75
CA GLU A 57 -0.33 -10.08 14.74
C GLU A 57 -1.20 -9.66 15.92
N GLY A 58 -1.85 -10.63 16.54
CA GLY A 58 -2.64 -10.34 17.72
C GLY A 58 -3.92 -9.58 17.48
N VAL A 59 -4.31 -9.42 16.22
CA VAL A 59 -5.58 -8.81 15.87
C VAL A 59 -6.63 -9.90 15.85
N ASP A 60 -7.74 -9.68 16.54
CA ASP A 60 -8.75 -10.70 16.76
C ASP A 60 -10.05 -10.48 15.99
N SER A 61 -10.12 -9.47 15.14
CA SER A 61 -11.33 -9.24 14.35
C SER A 61 -10.98 -8.69 12.95
N PRO A 62 -11.78 -9.06 11.95
CA PRO A 62 -11.59 -8.50 10.60
C PRO A 62 -11.77 -6.99 10.57
N GLN A 63 -12.68 -6.45 11.37
CA GLN A 63 -12.91 -5.01 11.41
C GLN A 63 -11.64 -4.27 11.84
N ARG A 64 -10.91 -4.82 12.80
CA ARG A 64 -9.69 -4.15 13.26
C ARG A 64 -8.62 -4.14 12.17
N VAL A 65 -8.53 -5.22 11.40
CA VAL A 65 -7.60 -5.27 10.27
C VAL A 65 -8.00 -4.22 9.23
N GLN A 66 -9.29 -4.07 8.96
CA GLN A 66 -9.76 -3.07 8.02
C GLN A 66 -9.44 -1.65 8.50
N GLU A 67 -9.63 -1.38 9.80
CA GLU A 67 -9.31 -0.07 10.36
C GLU A 67 -7.81 0.25 10.23
N LEU A 68 -6.97 -0.71 10.58
CA LEU A 68 -5.52 -0.53 10.49
C LEU A 68 -5.09 -0.33 9.04
N THR A 69 -5.70 -1.06 8.12
CA THR A 69 -5.40 -0.92 6.70
C THR A 69 -5.86 0.43 6.17
N HIS A 70 -7.00 0.92 6.64
CA HIS A 70 -7.47 2.26 6.28
C HIS A 70 -6.46 3.31 6.75
N ASP A 71 -5.95 3.17 7.97
CA ASP A 71 -4.95 4.11 8.51
C ASP A 71 -3.67 4.09 7.68
N LEU A 72 -3.25 2.91 7.21
CA LEU A 72 -2.11 2.79 6.31
C LEU A 72 -2.36 3.56 5.01
N GLY A 73 -3.54 3.40 4.44
CA GLY A 73 -3.91 4.11 3.21
C GLY A 73 -3.89 5.61 3.37
N GLU A 74 -4.41 6.10 4.50
CA GLU A 74 -4.40 7.54 4.79
C GLU A 74 -2.98 8.06 4.92
N ALA A 75 -2.10 7.31 5.56
CA ALA A 75 -0.70 7.71 5.70
C ALA A 75 0.00 7.76 4.34
N LEU A 76 -0.27 6.78 3.48
CA LEU A 76 0.36 6.73 2.17
C LEU A 76 -0.20 7.78 1.21
N ALA A 77 -1.40 8.27 1.46
CA ALA A 77 -2.01 9.30 0.62
C ALA A 77 -1.40 10.69 0.84
N GLN A 78 -0.64 10.88 1.91
CA GLN A 78 -0.02 12.17 2.19
C GLN A 78 1.07 12.46 1.16
N PRO A 79 1.21 13.71 0.72
CA PRO A 79 2.27 14.07 -0.22
C PRO A 79 3.66 13.73 0.33
N ILE A 80 4.55 13.35 -0.57
CA ILE A 80 5.94 13.06 -0.25
C ILE A 80 6.77 14.21 -0.80
N ARG A 81 7.47 14.91 0.09
CA ARG A 81 8.28 16.07 -0.28
C ARG A 81 9.74 15.70 -0.33
N LEU A 82 10.32 15.77 -1.50
CA LEU A 82 11.72 15.45 -1.72
C LEU A 82 12.38 16.63 -2.44
N THR A 83 13.70 16.62 -2.50
CA THR A 83 14.43 17.65 -3.25
C THR A 83 13.97 17.72 -4.70
N ALA A 84 13.69 16.56 -5.31
CA ALA A 84 13.28 16.51 -6.71
C ALA A 84 11.85 17.04 -6.94
N GLY A 85 11.02 17.13 -5.89
CA GLY A 85 9.65 17.62 -6.04
C GLY A 85 8.72 17.06 -4.99
N ILE A 86 7.43 17.29 -5.22
CA ILE A 86 6.37 16.79 -4.35
C ILE A 86 5.65 15.69 -5.11
N PHE A 87 5.52 14.53 -4.49
CA PHE A 87 4.93 13.36 -5.12
C PHE A 87 3.68 12.92 -4.37
N GLU A 88 2.65 12.56 -5.12
CA GLU A 88 1.42 12.01 -4.57
C GLU A 88 1.28 10.59 -5.09
N ILE A 89 1.56 9.65 -4.19
CA ILE A 89 1.53 8.23 -4.47
C ILE A 89 0.37 7.66 -3.68
N GLY A 90 -0.53 7.00 -4.32
CA GLY A 90 -1.58 6.27 -3.61
C GLY A 90 -1.20 4.81 -3.45
N ALA A 91 -2.14 4.03 -2.96
CA ALA A 91 -1.92 2.60 -2.80
C ALA A 91 -3.21 1.85 -3.06
N SER A 92 -3.07 0.68 -3.66
CA SER A 92 -4.16 -0.29 -3.79
C SER A 92 -3.87 -1.41 -2.81
N THR A 93 -4.86 -1.79 -2.02
CA THR A 93 -4.66 -2.76 -0.94
C THR A 93 -5.69 -3.88 -1.02
N GLY A 94 -5.26 -5.06 -0.60
CA GLY A 94 -6.14 -6.19 -0.35
C GLY A 94 -5.85 -6.72 1.03
N VAL A 95 -6.88 -7.19 1.72
CA VAL A 95 -6.79 -7.62 3.11
C VAL A 95 -7.35 -9.02 3.25
N ALA A 96 -6.69 -9.85 4.03
CA ALA A 96 -7.18 -11.18 4.37
C ALA A 96 -6.99 -11.42 5.87
N PHE A 97 -7.90 -12.17 6.47
CA PHE A 97 -7.93 -12.41 7.91
C PHE A 97 -7.99 -13.90 8.21
N PHE A 98 -7.17 -14.34 9.15
CA PHE A 98 -7.17 -15.73 9.61
C PHE A 98 -8.23 -15.92 10.71
N PRO A 99 -9.01 -16.98 10.71
CA PRO A 99 -9.00 -18.09 9.73
C PRO A 99 -10.01 -17.92 8.58
N ASP A 100 -10.71 -16.79 8.52
CA ASP A 100 -11.84 -16.59 7.61
C ASP A 100 -11.44 -16.76 6.15
N ASP A 101 -10.28 -16.23 5.78
CA ASP A 101 -9.84 -16.17 4.38
C ASP A 101 -8.77 -17.19 4.04
N GLY A 102 -8.32 -17.98 5.02
CA GLY A 102 -7.31 -19.00 4.79
C GLY A 102 -6.77 -19.51 6.10
N GLU A 103 -6.05 -20.63 6.04
CA GLU A 103 -5.52 -21.31 7.20
C GLU A 103 -4.00 -21.18 7.33
N SER A 104 -3.35 -20.53 6.38
CA SER A 104 -1.91 -20.31 6.41
C SER A 104 -1.60 -18.92 5.88
N VAL A 105 -0.42 -18.41 6.20
CA VAL A 105 0.03 -17.13 5.68
C VAL A 105 0.05 -17.15 4.15
N ASP A 106 0.50 -18.23 3.55
CA ASP A 106 0.53 -18.33 2.09
C ASP A 106 -0.86 -18.22 1.48
N GLN A 107 -1.86 -18.86 2.09
CA GLN A 107 -3.23 -18.75 1.59
C GLN A 107 -3.76 -17.33 1.75
N LEU A 108 -3.49 -16.70 2.88
CA LEU A 108 -3.94 -15.33 3.13
C LEU A 108 -3.28 -14.37 2.13
N LEU A 109 -2.00 -14.57 1.84
CA LEU A 109 -1.32 -13.71 0.87
C LEU A 109 -1.91 -13.82 -0.52
N LEU A 110 -2.31 -15.04 -0.92
CA LEU A 110 -2.98 -15.23 -2.21
C LEU A 110 -4.31 -14.47 -2.28
N VAL A 111 -5.11 -14.55 -1.22
CA VAL A 111 -6.39 -13.84 -1.16
C VAL A 111 -6.16 -12.32 -1.18
N ALA A 112 -5.25 -11.85 -0.35
CA ALA A 112 -4.96 -10.42 -0.26
C ALA A 112 -4.43 -9.87 -1.58
N ASP A 113 -3.56 -10.62 -2.25
CA ASP A 113 -3.03 -10.21 -3.55
C ASP A 113 -4.13 -10.07 -4.59
N LYS A 114 -5.05 -11.04 -4.64
CA LYS A 114 -6.17 -10.97 -5.58
C LYS A 114 -7.06 -9.76 -5.30
N LEU A 115 -7.32 -9.48 -4.05
CA LEU A 115 -8.14 -8.33 -3.67
C LEU A 115 -7.43 -7.01 -3.98
N MET A 116 -6.12 -6.95 -3.77
CA MET A 116 -5.32 -5.79 -4.13
C MET A 116 -5.38 -5.55 -5.64
N TYR A 117 -5.19 -6.62 -6.41
CA TYR A 117 -5.25 -6.51 -7.87
C TYR A 117 -6.62 -6.02 -8.33
N ALA A 118 -7.69 -6.54 -7.74
CA ALA A 118 -9.05 -6.10 -8.06
C ALA A 118 -9.22 -4.60 -7.73
N ALA A 119 -8.74 -4.16 -6.59
CA ALA A 119 -8.80 -2.75 -6.21
C ALA A 119 -8.05 -1.88 -7.22
N LYS A 120 -6.88 -2.34 -7.65
CA LYS A 120 -6.08 -1.61 -8.63
C LYS A 120 -6.80 -1.50 -9.97
N GLN A 121 -7.45 -2.58 -10.40
CA GLN A 121 -8.21 -2.58 -11.65
C GLN A 121 -9.41 -1.63 -11.58
N LEU A 122 -10.09 -1.57 -10.45
CA LEU A 122 -11.19 -0.63 -10.26
C LEU A 122 -10.73 0.81 -10.40
N LYS A 123 -9.58 1.15 -9.84
CA LYS A 123 -9.02 2.50 -9.96
C LYS A 123 -8.72 2.84 -11.41
N LYS A 124 -8.21 1.88 -12.18
CA LYS A 124 -7.90 2.11 -13.58
C LYS A 124 -9.14 2.32 -14.43
N ARG A 125 -10.28 1.75 -14.02
CA ARG A 125 -11.53 1.88 -14.76
C ARG A 125 -12.27 3.16 -14.44
N GLU A 126 -11.93 3.81 -13.34
CA GLU A 126 -12.60 5.05 -12.98
C GLU A 126 -12.25 6.14 -13.97
N PRO A 127 -13.26 6.95 -14.38
CA PRO A 127 -12.95 8.06 -15.27
C PRO A 127 -11.96 9.00 -14.60
N GLN A 128 -11.04 9.51 -15.40
CA GLN A 128 -10.09 10.49 -14.90
C GLN A 128 -10.85 11.77 -14.60
N SER A 129 -10.83 12.19 -13.34
CA SER A 129 -11.42 13.44 -12.98
C SER A 129 -10.46 14.58 -13.30
N VAL A 130 -11.00 15.78 -13.41
CA VAL A 130 -10.15 16.96 -13.61
C VAL A 130 -9.17 17.10 -12.45
N GLY A 131 -9.63 16.84 -11.25
CA GLY A 131 -8.76 16.89 -10.09
C GLY A 131 -7.63 15.92 -10.18
N ALA A 132 -7.92 14.68 -10.59
CA ALA A 132 -6.87 13.69 -10.75
C ALA A 132 -5.89 14.12 -11.83
N ALA A 133 -6.37 14.68 -12.92
CA ALA A 133 -5.49 15.13 -13.98
C ALA A 133 -4.59 16.27 -13.51
N THR A 134 -5.13 17.19 -12.76
CA THR A 134 -4.31 18.30 -12.27
C THR A 134 -3.31 17.86 -11.26
N MET A 135 -3.62 16.81 -10.55
CA MET A 135 -2.66 16.30 -9.59
C MET A 135 -1.51 15.61 -10.21
N SER A 136 -1.59 15.31 -11.43
CA SER A 136 -0.48 14.66 -12.08
C SER A 136 0.68 15.58 -12.19
N ARG A 137 0.71 16.68 -11.87
CA ARG A 137 1.88 17.46 -11.81
C ARG A 137 3.13 16.85 -11.56
#